data_7085fcb52a44e74fcace67aeeae80691
#
_entry.id   7085fcb52a44e74fcace67aeeae80691
#
_cell.length_a   1.000
_cell.length_b   1.000
_cell.length_c   1.000
_cell.angle_alpha   90.00
_cell.angle_beta   90.00
_cell.angle_gamma   90.00
#
_symmetry.space_group_name_H-M   'P 1'
#
loop_
_entity.id
_entity.type
_entity.pdbx_description
1 polymer ?
#
loop_
_entity_poly.entity_id
_entity_poly.type
_entity_poly.pdbx_seq_one_letter_code
_entity_poly.pdbx_strand_id
1 'polypeptide(L)'
;MQVKVFVTPRKGILDPQGRTVEHALASLGFAGVSDVKIGRYITLNIEAKTPEEARASASKMCEQLLANPNIEDFRFEIEGAA
;
A
#
# COMPACT_ATOMS: atom_id res chain seq x y z
N MET A 1 -15.95 -5.15 -9.82
CA MET A 1 -14.56 -5.63 -9.86
C MET A 1 -13.90 -5.38 -8.53
N GLN A 2 -13.13 -6.33 -8.06
CA GLN A 2 -12.39 -6.18 -6.83
C GLN A 2 -11.06 -5.48 -7.10
N VAL A 3 -10.73 -4.52 -6.25
CA VAL A 3 -9.47 -3.79 -6.33
C VAL A 3 -8.70 -4.02 -5.04
N LYS A 4 -7.42 -4.34 -5.18
CA LYS A 4 -6.49 -4.48 -4.07
C LYS A 4 -5.50 -3.33 -4.16
N VAL A 5 -5.43 -2.53 -3.10
CA VAL A 5 -4.56 -1.35 -3.05
C VAL A 5 -3.47 -1.58 -2.01
N PHE A 6 -2.24 -1.31 -2.41
CA PHE A 6 -1.07 -1.44 -1.54
C PHE A 6 -0.47 -0.05 -1.36
N VAL A 7 -0.45 0.43 -0.12
CA VAL A 7 0.08 1.75 0.23
C VAL A 7 1.28 1.58 1.13
N THR A 8 2.40 2.15 0.73
CA THR A 8 3.65 2.05 1.49
C THR A 8 4.29 3.41 1.67
N PRO A 9 5.05 3.63 2.77
CA PRO A 9 5.80 4.87 2.93
C PRO A 9 6.83 5.04 1.82
N ARG A 10 7.03 6.28 1.37
CA ARG A 10 8.06 6.57 0.38
C ARG A 10 9.45 6.34 0.96
N LYS A 11 10.37 6.01 0.08
CA LYS A 11 11.78 5.88 0.46
C LYS A 11 12.27 7.20 1.06
N GLY A 12 12.98 7.11 2.17
CA GLY A 12 13.51 8.28 2.84
C GLY A 12 12.56 8.94 3.84
N ILE A 13 11.31 8.50 3.89
CA ILE A 13 10.35 8.98 4.89
C ILE A 13 10.56 8.20 6.19
N LEU A 14 10.56 8.91 7.31
CA LEU A 14 10.66 8.29 8.62
C LEU A 14 9.41 7.46 8.89
N ASP A 15 9.61 6.18 9.20
CA ASP A 15 8.54 5.26 9.56
C ASP A 15 8.79 4.72 10.98
N PRO A 16 8.24 5.38 12.00
CA PRO A 16 8.47 4.94 13.38
C PRO A 16 7.97 3.52 13.66
N GLN A 17 6.86 3.12 13.03
CA GLN A 17 6.33 1.76 13.19
C GLN A 17 7.28 0.72 12.60
N GLY A 18 7.80 0.99 11.41
CA GLY A 18 8.75 0.09 10.77
C GLY A 18 10.02 -0.07 11.57
N ARG A 19 10.53 1.02 12.15
CA ARG A 19 11.71 0.97 13.00
C ARG A 19 11.48 0.18 14.27
N THR A 20 10.32 0.32 14.87
CA THR A 20 9.96 -0.46 16.06
C THR A 20 9.93 -1.95 15.76
N VAL A 21 9.34 -2.35 14.64
CA VAL A 21 9.31 -3.74 14.21
C VAL A 21 10.71 -4.25 13.93
N GLU A 22 11.54 -3.45 13.28
CA GLU A 22 12.93 -3.82 12.98
C GLU A 22 13.72 -4.08 14.25
N HIS A 23 13.59 -3.20 15.25
CA HIS A 23 14.26 -3.37 16.54
C HIS A 23 13.75 -4.62 17.26
N ALA A 24 12.45 -4.87 17.23
CA ALA A 24 11.88 -6.05 17.87
C ALA A 24 12.38 -7.33 17.22
N LEU A 25 12.50 -7.37 15.92
CA LEU A 25 13.03 -8.52 15.21
C LEU A 25 14.48 -8.78 15.56
N ALA A 26 15.27 -7.72 15.63
CA ALA A 26 16.68 -7.85 16.06
C ALA A 26 16.79 -8.40 17.49
N SER A 27 15.92 -7.93 18.38
CA SER A 27 15.90 -8.42 19.78
C SER A 27 15.51 -9.89 19.88
N LEU A 28 14.73 -10.39 18.92
CA LEU A 28 14.34 -11.79 18.86
C LEU A 28 15.38 -12.68 18.19
N GLY A 29 16.49 -12.12 17.75
CA GLY A 29 17.60 -12.88 17.17
C GLY A 29 17.59 -12.94 15.65
N PHE A 30 16.71 -12.21 14.99
CA PHE A 30 16.67 -12.16 13.53
C PHE A 30 17.67 -11.12 13.03
N ALA A 31 18.90 -11.57 12.78
CA ALA A 31 19.94 -10.70 12.22
C ALA A 31 19.73 -10.52 10.71
N GLY A 32 20.19 -9.39 10.20
CA GLY A 32 20.14 -9.13 8.77
C GLY A 32 18.82 -8.55 8.26
N VAL A 33 17.90 -8.21 9.15
CA VAL A 33 16.66 -7.54 8.78
C VAL A 33 16.89 -6.04 8.76
N SER A 34 16.51 -5.41 7.66
CA SER A 34 16.65 -3.96 7.51
C SER A 34 15.50 -3.44 6.64
N ASP A 35 15.33 -2.12 6.66
CA ASP A 35 14.38 -1.44 5.77
C ASP A 35 12.94 -1.88 5.99
N VAL A 36 12.56 -2.17 7.22
CA VAL A 36 11.19 -2.56 7.54
C VAL A 36 10.27 -1.34 7.39
N LYS A 37 9.21 -1.51 6.63
CA LYS A 37 8.21 -0.47 6.43
C LYS A 37 6.84 -1.04 6.71
N ILE A 38 6.01 -0.26 7.37
CA ILE A 38 4.62 -0.63 7.66
C ILE A 38 3.73 0.16 6.73
N GLY A 39 2.94 -0.53 5.95
CA GLY A 39 2.01 0.08 5.02
C GLY A 39 0.60 -0.40 5.25
N ARG A 40 -0.27 -0.14 4.28
CA ARG A 40 -1.67 -0.56 4.34
C ARG A 40 -2.01 -1.41 3.13
N TYR A 41 -2.89 -2.36 3.36
CA TYR A 41 -3.49 -3.16 2.31
C TYR A 41 -5.00 -2.95 2.36
N ILE A 42 -5.57 -2.43 1.28
CA ILE A 42 -6.97 -2.05 1.21
C ILE A 42 -7.63 -2.84 0.10
N THR A 43 -8.79 -3.45 0.40
CA THR A 43 -9.59 -4.12 -0.63
C THR A 43 -10.92 -3.40 -0.75
N LEU A 44 -11.39 -3.27 -1.98
CA LEU A 44 -12.69 -2.67 -2.24
C LEU A 44 -13.28 -3.22 -3.53
N ASN A 45 -14.57 -3.05 -3.69
CA ASN A 45 -15.26 -3.40 -4.92
C ASN A 45 -15.69 -2.13 -5.63
N ILE A 46 -15.44 -2.05 -6.92
CA ILE A 46 -15.84 -0.93 -7.76
C ILE A 46 -16.83 -1.42 -8.80
N GLU A 47 -17.94 -0.73 -8.93
CA GLU A 47 -18.82 -0.95 -10.07
C GLU A 47 -18.23 -0.26 -11.29
N ALA A 48 -17.83 -1.07 -12.26
CA ALA A 48 -17.25 -0.57 -13.49
C ALA A 48 -17.56 -1.54 -14.60
N LYS A 49 -17.75 -1.01 -15.80
CA LYS A 49 -18.03 -1.85 -16.96
C LYS A 49 -16.79 -2.45 -17.57
N THR A 50 -15.66 -1.79 -17.40
CA THR A 50 -14.39 -2.23 -17.99
C THR A 50 -13.28 -2.11 -16.97
N PRO A 51 -12.19 -2.89 -17.14
CA PRO A 51 -11.01 -2.73 -16.27
C PRO A 51 -10.41 -1.34 -16.34
N GLU A 52 -10.48 -0.67 -17.47
CA GLU A 52 -9.97 0.69 -17.64
C GLU A 52 -10.72 1.69 -16.77
N GLU A 53 -12.04 1.56 -16.69
CA GLU A 53 -12.84 2.41 -15.80
C GLU A 53 -12.48 2.16 -14.34
N ALA A 54 -12.31 0.89 -13.97
CA ALA A 54 -11.93 0.53 -12.62
C ALA A 54 -10.56 1.12 -12.25
N ARG A 55 -9.59 1.06 -13.17
CA ARG A 55 -8.27 1.63 -12.94
C ARG A 55 -8.32 3.13 -12.75
N ALA A 56 -9.08 3.82 -13.61
CA ALA A 56 -9.20 5.27 -13.50
C ALA A 56 -9.80 5.68 -12.17
N SER A 57 -10.85 4.99 -11.75
CA SER A 57 -11.48 5.25 -10.45
C SER A 57 -10.55 4.94 -9.29
N ALA A 58 -9.87 3.81 -9.33
CA ALA A 58 -8.95 3.40 -8.28
C ALA A 58 -7.79 4.39 -8.14
N SER A 59 -7.24 4.85 -9.24
CA SER A 59 -6.17 5.82 -9.23
C SER A 59 -6.60 7.12 -8.55
N LYS A 60 -7.78 7.62 -8.89
CA LYS A 60 -8.32 8.83 -8.27
C LYS A 60 -8.58 8.63 -6.78
N MET A 61 -9.12 7.49 -6.39
CA MET A 61 -9.37 7.18 -4.98
C MET A 61 -8.08 7.19 -4.18
N CYS A 62 -7.03 6.58 -4.72
CA CYS A 62 -5.73 6.57 -4.06
C CYS A 62 -5.16 7.97 -3.91
N GLU A 63 -5.22 8.77 -4.96
CA GLU A 63 -4.69 10.13 -4.94
C GLU A 63 -5.45 11.04 -3.98
N GLN A 64 -6.77 10.87 -3.88
CA GLN A 64 -7.60 11.77 -3.12
C GLN A 64 -7.80 11.38 -1.66
N LEU A 65 -7.71 10.08 -1.35
CA LEU A 65 -8.06 9.62 -0.01
C LEU A 65 -7.20 8.48 0.52
N LEU A 66 -6.98 7.43 -0.29
CA LEU A 66 -6.43 6.17 0.22
C LEU A 66 -4.95 6.24 0.53
N ALA A 67 -4.23 7.11 -0.13
CA ALA A 67 -2.80 7.33 0.11
C ALA A 67 -2.52 8.82 0.23
N ASN A 68 -1.47 9.16 0.99
CA ASN A 68 -0.98 10.53 1.04
C ASN A 68 0.20 10.63 0.06
N PRO A 69 0.00 11.23 -1.13
CA PRO A 69 1.05 11.21 -2.15
C PRO A 69 2.31 11.97 -1.77
N ASN A 70 2.26 12.79 -0.74
CA ASN A 70 3.45 13.49 -0.27
C ASN A 70 4.44 12.57 0.47
N ILE A 71 3.92 11.54 1.11
CA ILE A 71 4.73 10.66 1.96
C ILE A 71 4.55 9.18 1.66
N GLU A 72 3.62 8.83 0.77
CA GLU A 72 3.29 7.43 0.48
C GLU A 72 3.29 7.16 -1.01
N ASP A 73 3.70 5.96 -1.37
CA ASP A 73 3.52 5.41 -2.71
C ASP A 73 2.36 4.43 -2.67
N PHE A 74 1.73 4.24 -3.81
CA PHE A 74 0.67 3.24 -3.90
C PHE A 74 0.77 2.48 -5.22
N ARG A 75 0.23 1.27 -5.20
CA ARG A 75 -0.06 0.50 -6.41
C ARG A 75 -1.36 -0.26 -6.17
N PHE A 76 -1.99 -0.69 -7.24
CA PHE A 76 -3.21 -1.45 -7.13
C PHE A 76 -3.30 -2.51 -8.21
N GLU A 77 -4.13 -3.53 -7.92
CA GLU A 77 -4.42 -4.62 -8.83
C GLU A 77 -5.93 -4.74 -8.98
N ILE A 78 -6.38 -4.98 -10.21
CA ILE A 78 -7.79 -5.15 -10.51
C ILE A 78 -8.05 -6.62 -10.72
N GLU A 79 -9.02 -7.18 -9.99
CA GLU A 79 -9.42 -8.58 -10.13
C GLU A 79 -10.90 -8.67 -10.44
N GLY A 80 -11.32 -9.84 -10.92
CA GLY A 80 -12.72 -10.12 -11.13
C GLY A 80 -13.28 -9.57 -12.42
N ALA A 81 -12.44 -9.36 -13.38
CA ALA A 81 -12.82 -8.94 -14.70
C ALA A 81 -13.42 -10.09 -15.54
N ALA A 82 -13.47 -11.26 -14.98
CA ALA A 82 -13.99 -12.44 -15.67
C ALA A 82 -15.48 -12.35 -15.89
#